data_5fa4bc4b96baeccbb8c48f436a56f3ac
#
_entry.id   5fa4bc4b96baeccbb8c48f436a56f3ac
#
_cell.length_a   1.000
_cell.length_b   1.000
_cell.length_c   1.000
_cell.angle_alpha   90.00
_cell.angle_beta   90.00
_cell.angle_gamma   90.00
#
_symmetry.space_group_name_H-M   'P 1'
#
loop_
_entity.id
_entity.type
_entity.pdbx_description
1 polymer ?
#
loop_
_entity_poly.entity_id
_entity_poly.type
_entity_poly.pdbx_seq_one_letter_code
_entity_poly.pdbx_strand_id
1 'polypeptide(L)'
;MAPEYGATMGFFPVDDLTVAYLKGTGRSDAEVTRFENYFKAQGLFGIPKRGDIDYSSTLSLDLASVVPALAGPKRPQDRIPLSQAKTAFAETFSNPAADNGFARNPVDLAKRFKSQDGLDVGNGDVLIAAITSCTNTSNPNVMI
;
A
#
# COMPACT_ATOMS: atom_id res chain seq x y z
N MET A 1 -4.66 7.66 4.09
CA MET A 1 -3.44 7.10 3.45
C MET A 1 -2.17 7.93 3.71
N ALA A 2 -2.23 9.26 3.79
CA ALA A 2 -1.02 10.05 3.98
C ALA A 2 -0.11 9.57 5.14
N PRO A 3 -0.62 9.23 6.33
CA PRO A 3 0.22 8.68 7.41
C PRO A 3 0.93 7.38 7.06
N GLU A 4 0.34 6.55 6.20
CA GLU A 4 0.90 5.24 5.81
C GLU A 4 2.18 5.38 4.99
N TYR A 5 2.32 6.46 4.21
CA TYR A 5 3.56 6.76 3.49
C TYR A 5 4.38 7.91 4.11
N GLY A 6 4.08 8.24 5.37
CA GLY A 6 4.88 9.18 6.16
C GLY A 6 4.62 10.66 5.87
N ALA A 7 3.48 11.00 5.28
CA ALA A 7 3.10 12.39 5.01
C ALA A 7 1.97 12.88 5.93
N THR A 8 1.88 14.18 6.11
CA THR A 8 0.77 14.82 6.83
C THR A 8 -0.47 14.93 5.94
N MET A 9 -0.28 15.17 4.65
CA MET A 9 -1.34 15.33 3.66
C MET A 9 -0.87 14.83 2.29
N GLY A 10 -1.79 14.33 1.50
CA GLY A 10 -1.62 14.08 0.06
C GLY A 10 -2.57 14.99 -0.72
N PHE A 11 -2.06 15.60 -1.78
CA PHE A 11 -2.86 16.40 -2.70
C PHE A 11 -2.84 15.76 -4.08
N PHE A 12 -4.03 15.56 -4.64
CA PHE A 12 -4.21 14.99 -5.98
C PHE A 12 -5.00 15.99 -6.83
N PRO A 13 -4.71 16.09 -8.13
CA PRO A 13 -5.49 16.93 -9.05
C PRO A 13 -6.95 16.50 -9.08
N VAL A 14 -7.84 17.48 -9.24
CA VAL A 14 -9.26 17.27 -9.50
C VAL A 14 -9.47 17.36 -11.01
N ASP A 15 -10.02 16.33 -11.62
CA ASP A 15 -10.23 16.23 -13.06
C ASP A 15 -11.62 15.66 -13.42
N ASP A 16 -11.83 15.39 -14.70
CA ASP A 16 -13.09 14.85 -15.20
C ASP A 16 -13.43 13.47 -14.61
N LEU A 17 -12.41 12.67 -14.22
CA LEU A 17 -12.65 11.38 -13.55
C LEU A 17 -13.17 11.58 -12.13
N THR A 18 -12.72 12.62 -11.43
CA THR A 18 -13.26 13.00 -10.13
C THR A 18 -14.73 13.42 -10.26
N VAL A 19 -15.06 14.20 -11.29
CA VAL A 19 -16.45 14.58 -11.60
C VAL A 19 -17.32 13.35 -11.89
N ALA A 20 -16.83 12.43 -12.72
CA ALA A 20 -17.51 11.18 -13.03
C ALA A 20 -17.74 10.32 -11.77
N TYR A 21 -16.75 10.23 -10.90
CA TYR A 21 -16.87 9.52 -9.62
C TYR A 21 -17.95 10.13 -8.73
N LEU A 22 -17.99 11.44 -8.60
CA LEU A 22 -19.02 12.13 -7.79
C LEU A 22 -20.43 11.86 -8.31
N LYS A 23 -20.62 11.87 -9.64
CA LYS A 23 -21.90 11.50 -10.28
C LYS A 23 -22.24 10.03 -10.00
N GLY A 24 -21.31 9.14 -10.22
CA GLY A 24 -21.49 7.69 -10.03
C GLY A 24 -21.78 7.28 -8.58
N THR A 25 -21.38 8.12 -7.62
CA THR A 25 -21.61 7.89 -6.19
C THR A 25 -22.81 8.65 -5.63
N GLY A 26 -23.68 9.17 -6.50
CA GLY A 26 -25.01 9.68 -6.14
C GLY A 26 -25.07 11.13 -5.70
N ARG A 27 -24.08 11.96 -6.02
CA ARG A 27 -24.16 13.41 -5.84
C ARG A 27 -25.09 13.99 -6.90
N SER A 28 -25.88 14.98 -6.52
CA SER A 28 -26.77 15.67 -7.45
C SER A 28 -25.97 16.47 -8.49
N ASP A 29 -26.57 16.70 -9.67
CA ASP A 29 -25.94 17.49 -10.73
C ASP A 29 -25.58 18.91 -10.26
N ALA A 30 -26.38 19.50 -9.38
CA ALA A 30 -26.11 20.83 -8.80
C ALA A 30 -24.87 20.83 -7.92
N GLU A 31 -24.66 19.79 -7.10
CA GLU A 31 -23.47 19.64 -6.26
C GLU A 31 -22.23 19.42 -7.12
N VAL A 32 -22.31 18.54 -8.10
CA VAL A 32 -21.21 18.24 -9.01
C VAL A 32 -20.81 19.48 -9.81
N THR A 33 -21.78 20.21 -10.36
CA THR A 33 -21.51 21.45 -11.10
C THR A 33 -20.86 22.51 -10.23
N ARG A 34 -21.31 22.65 -8.97
CA ARG A 34 -20.72 23.59 -8.01
C ARG A 34 -19.27 23.21 -7.69
N PHE A 35 -19.02 21.93 -7.46
CA PHE A 35 -17.69 21.40 -7.21
C PHE A 35 -16.74 21.66 -8.38
N GLU A 36 -17.14 21.31 -9.58
CA GLU A 36 -16.36 21.50 -10.80
C GLU A 36 -16.03 22.99 -11.04
N ASN A 37 -17.04 23.84 -10.97
CA ASN A 37 -16.87 25.29 -11.14
C ASN A 37 -15.95 25.91 -10.09
N TYR A 38 -16.03 25.44 -8.84
CA TYR A 38 -15.15 25.90 -7.77
C TYR A 38 -13.69 25.60 -8.09
N PHE A 39 -13.37 24.35 -8.44
CA PHE A 39 -11.98 23.97 -8.76
C PHE A 39 -11.47 24.64 -10.03
N LYS A 40 -12.32 24.87 -11.04
CA LYS A 40 -11.97 25.65 -12.22
C LYS A 40 -11.68 27.11 -11.87
N ALA A 41 -12.50 27.74 -11.04
CA ALA A 41 -12.31 29.12 -10.60
C ALA A 41 -11.02 29.29 -9.77
N GLN A 42 -10.61 28.27 -9.02
CA GLN A 42 -9.35 28.27 -8.26
C GLN A 42 -8.12 27.95 -9.12
N GLY A 43 -8.27 27.57 -10.39
CA GLY A 43 -7.15 27.11 -11.23
C GLY A 43 -6.59 25.75 -10.81
N LEU A 44 -7.37 24.94 -10.08
CA LEU A 44 -6.97 23.65 -9.53
C LEU A 44 -7.65 22.46 -10.25
N PHE A 45 -8.29 22.72 -11.38
CA PHE A 45 -8.94 21.67 -12.17
C PHE A 45 -8.03 21.21 -13.31
N GLY A 46 -7.91 19.90 -13.47
CA GLY A 46 -7.07 19.27 -14.48
C GLY A 46 -5.74 18.77 -13.92
N ILE A 47 -5.09 17.90 -14.69
CA ILE A 47 -3.79 17.33 -14.33
C ILE A 47 -2.70 18.29 -14.82
N PRO A 48 -1.85 18.84 -13.93
CA PRO A 48 -0.76 19.72 -14.34
C PRO A 48 0.27 18.94 -15.17
N LYS A 49 0.85 19.59 -16.15
CA LYS A 49 1.95 19.03 -16.94
C LYS A 49 3.28 19.25 -16.22
N ARG A 50 4.26 18.46 -16.62
CA ARG A 50 5.61 18.64 -16.11
C ARG A 50 6.13 20.05 -16.44
N GLY A 51 6.49 20.81 -15.40
CA GLY A 51 6.98 22.17 -15.51
C GLY A 51 5.92 23.26 -15.24
N ASP A 52 4.65 22.91 -15.08
CA ASP A 52 3.60 23.88 -14.75
C ASP A 52 3.71 24.35 -13.28
N ILE A 53 4.29 23.53 -12.43
CA ILE A 53 4.41 23.80 -10.99
C ILE A 53 5.88 23.68 -10.58
N ASP A 54 6.36 24.66 -9.84
CA ASP A 54 7.67 24.65 -9.21
C ASP A 54 7.57 23.98 -7.83
N TYR A 55 8.08 22.74 -7.75
CA TYR A 55 8.06 21.95 -6.52
C TYR A 55 9.36 22.10 -5.75
N SER A 56 9.28 22.17 -4.42
CA SER A 56 10.45 22.18 -3.54
C SER A 56 11.31 20.91 -3.70
N SER A 57 10.68 19.79 -4.00
CA SER A 57 11.34 18.50 -4.24
C SER A 57 10.50 17.63 -5.15
N THR A 58 11.15 16.83 -5.97
CA THR A 58 10.49 15.89 -6.88
C THR A 58 11.05 14.49 -6.70
N LEU A 59 10.17 13.49 -6.82
CA LEU A 59 10.52 12.08 -6.86
C LEU A 59 10.04 11.48 -8.18
N SER A 60 10.78 10.51 -8.68
CA SER A 60 10.40 9.76 -9.88
C SER A 60 10.41 8.27 -9.56
N LEU A 61 9.34 7.58 -9.96
CA LEU A 61 9.21 6.13 -9.83
C LEU A 61 8.78 5.57 -11.18
N ASP A 62 9.58 4.61 -11.68
CA ASP A 62 9.15 3.79 -12.79
C ASP A 62 8.20 2.69 -12.28
N LEU A 63 6.95 2.75 -12.71
CA LEU A 63 5.94 1.77 -12.30
C LEU A 63 6.27 0.35 -12.77
N ALA A 64 7.04 0.18 -13.85
CA ALA A 64 7.51 -1.13 -14.30
C ALA A 64 8.49 -1.78 -13.31
N SER A 65 9.12 -1.00 -12.43
CA SER A 65 9.99 -1.51 -11.38
C SER A 65 9.24 -2.08 -10.17
N VAL A 66 7.92 -1.87 -10.09
CA VAL A 66 7.10 -2.35 -8.97
C VAL A 66 6.79 -3.82 -9.18
N VAL A 67 7.27 -4.64 -8.26
CA VAL A 67 7.04 -6.09 -8.25
C VAL A 67 6.21 -6.49 -7.03
N PRO A 68 5.51 -7.64 -7.07
CA PRO A 68 4.85 -8.18 -5.89
C PRO A 68 5.81 -8.26 -4.71
N ALA A 69 5.40 -7.76 -3.57
CA ALA A 69 6.23 -7.65 -2.39
C ALA A 69 5.42 -7.87 -1.11
N LEU A 70 6.13 -8.26 -0.07
CA LEU A 70 5.65 -8.32 1.30
C LEU A 70 6.34 -7.22 2.10
N ALA A 71 5.81 -6.89 3.26
CA ALA A 71 6.46 -6.01 4.23
C ALA A 71 6.51 -6.69 5.59
N GLY A 72 7.59 -6.45 6.30
CA GLY A 72 7.80 -7.03 7.62
C GLY A 72 9.16 -7.68 7.76
N PRO A 73 9.41 -8.32 8.93
CA PRO A 73 8.39 -8.72 9.94
C PRO A 73 7.91 -7.60 10.86
N LYS A 74 8.62 -6.47 10.94
CA LYS A 74 8.34 -5.47 11.98
C LYS A 74 7.69 -4.19 11.46
N ARG A 75 8.07 -3.72 10.26
CA ARG A 75 7.69 -2.39 9.76
C ARG A 75 7.25 -2.43 8.30
N PRO A 76 6.36 -1.52 7.86
CA PRO A 76 5.94 -1.45 6.45
C PRO A 76 7.09 -1.17 5.47
N GLN A 77 8.12 -0.45 5.91
CA GLN A 77 9.29 -0.16 5.09
C GLN A 77 10.27 -1.33 4.94
N ASP A 78 10.13 -2.38 5.73
CA ASP A 78 10.90 -3.63 5.59
C ASP A 78 10.35 -4.40 4.37
N ARG A 79 10.51 -3.83 3.18
CA ARG A 79 9.96 -4.36 1.94
C ARG A 79 10.81 -5.50 1.41
N ILE A 80 10.17 -6.62 1.11
CA ILE A 80 10.81 -7.81 0.57
C ILE A 80 10.10 -8.21 -0.73
N PRO A 81 10.78 -8.25 -1.89
CA PRO A 81 10.20 -8.83 -3.10
C PRO A 81 9.73 -10.26 -2.85
N LEU A 82 8.57 -10.62 -3.36
CA LEU A 82 7.97 -11.94 -3.12
C LEU A 82 8.90 -13.10 -3.54
N SER A 83 9.67 -12.90 -4.62
CA SER A 83 10.67 -13.86 -5.09
C SER A 83 11.81 -14.12 -4.08
N GLN A 84 12.05 -13.21 -3.16
CA GLN A 84 13.09 -13.29 -2.14
C GLN A 84 12.54 -13.65 -0.75
N ALA A 85 11.23 -13.77 -0.59
CA ALA A 85 10.57 -13.91 0.71
C ALA A 85 11.10 -15.12 1.50
N LYS A 86 11.31 -16.27 0.85
CA LYS A 86 11.83 -17.49 1.50
C LYS A 86 13.24 -17.29 2.06
N THR A 87 14.14 -16.75 1.27
CA THR A 87 15.53 -16.51 1.68
C THR A 87 15.62 -15.46 2.76
N ALA A 88 14.94 -14.33 2.57
CA ALA A 88 14.90 -13.25 3.53
C ALA A 88 14.30 -13.69 4.88
N PHE A 89 13.26 -14.53 4.87
CA PHE A 89 12.71 -15.07 6.11
C PHE A 89 13.70 -15.98 6.83
N ALA A 90 14.39 -16.87 6.12
CA ALA A 90 15.39 -17.77 6.71
C ALA A 90 16.56 -17.01 7.35
N GLU A 91 17.02 -15.96 6.70
CA GLU A 91 18.05 -15.05 7.24
C GLU A 91 17.55 -14.32 8.48
N THR A 92 16.38 -13.69 8.39
CA THR A 92 15.77 -12.95 9.51
C THR A 92 15.49 -13.86 10.70
N PHE A 93 15.14 -15.12 10.47
CA PHE A 93 14.88 -16.10 11.53
C PHE A 93 16.08 -16.27 12.46
N SER A 94 17.29 -16.30 11.90
CA SER A 94 18.53 -16.52 12.63
C SER A 94 19.29 -15.26 13.01
N ASN A 95 19.06 -14.14 12.32
CA ASN A 95 19.73 -12.89 12.61
C ASN A 95 19.50 -12.43 14.06
N PRO A 96 20.48 -11.73 14.67
CA PRO A 96 20.33 -11.14 15.99
C PRO A 96 19.13 -10.20 16.10
N ALA A 97 18.54 -10.10 17.27
CA ALA A 97 17.43 -9.18 17.53
C ALA A 97 17.82 -7.69 17.31
N ALA A 98 19.10 -7.35 17.54
CA ALA A 98 19.65 -6.03 17.27
C ALA A 98 19.62 -5.68 15.76
N ASP A 99 19.75 -6.70 14.90
CA ASP A 99 19.72 -6.59 13.44
C ASP A 99 18.35 -6.91 12.86
N ASN A 100 17.30 -6.65 13.62
CA ASN A 100 15.91 -6.89 13.21
C ASN A 100 15.51 -8.37 13.08
N GLY A 101 16.35 -9.30 13.50
CA GLY A 101 16.10 -10.74 13.45
C GLY A 101 15.32 -11.29 14.64
N PHE A 102 15.07 -12.59 14.60
CA PHE A 102 14.39 -13.34 15.66
C PHE A 102 15.36 -14.08 16.60
N ALA A 103 16.65 -14.05 16.31
CA ALA A 103 17.72 -14.72 17.08
C ALA A 103 17.41 -16.20 17.37
N ARG A 104 16.85 -16.91 16.39
CA ARG A 104 16.51 -18.34 16.51
C ARG A 104 17.59 -19.20 15.90
N ASN A 105 17.70 -20.45 16.40
CA ASN A 105 18.63 -21.40 15.82
C ASN A 105 18.16 -21.81 14.41
N PRO A 106 18.99 -21.69 13.37
CA PRO A 106 18.61 -22.06 11.99
C PRO A 106 18.02 -23.47 11.85
N VAL A 107 18.46 -24.43 12.68
CA VAL A 107 17.92 -25.81 12.65
C VAL A 107 16.45 -25.88 13.07
N ASP A 108 15.96 -24.87 13.78
CA ASP A 108 14.57 -24.81 14.23
C ASP A 108 13.61 -24.36 13.13
N LEU A 109 14.15 -23.81 12.02
CA LEU A 109 13.32 -23.33 10.92
C LEU A 109 12.41 -24.43 10.34
N ALA A 110 12.89 -25.66 10.31
CA ALA A 110 12.13 -26.80 9.78
C ALA A 110 11.20 -27.48 10.80
N LYS A 111 11.19 -27.00 12.06
CA LYS A 111 10.33 -27.61 13.09
C LYS A 111 8.86 -27.35 12.79
N ARG A 112 8.07 -28.40 12.97
CA ARG A 112 6.62 -28.40 12.84
C ARG A 112 5.98 -28.78 14.17
N PHE A 113 4.81 -28.24 14.43
CA PHE A 113 4.05 -28.46 15.66
C PHE A 113 2.60 -28.71 15.30
N LYS A 114 1.97 -29.66 15.98
CA LYS A 114 0.53 -29.90 15.84
C LYS A 114 -0.24 -29.03 16.82
N SER A 115 -1.23 -28.30 16.31
CA SER A 115 -2.21 -27.60 17.14
C SER A 115 -3.14 -28.60 17.84
N GLN A 116 -3.95 -28.13 18.79
CA GLN A 116 -4.98 -28.95 19.43
C GLN A 116 -6.00 -29.50 18.44
N ASP A 117 -6.27 -28.74 17.35
CA ASP A 117 -7.19 -29.11 16.28
C ASP A 117 -6.54 -29.99 15.22
N GLY A 118 -5.30 -30.45 15.44
CA GLY A 118 -4.57 -31.34 14.55
C GLY A 118 -3.92 -30.66 13.34
N LEU A 119 -3.95 -29.33 13.23
CA LEU A 119 -3.26 -28.60 12.17
C LEU A 119 -1.75 -28.66 12.40
N ASP A 120 -1.04 -28.84 11.31
CA ASP A 120 0.43 -28.86 11.30
C ASP A 120 0.95 -27.45 10.95
N VAL A 121 1.56 -26.78 11.93
CA VAL A 121 2.07 -25.40 11.80
C VAL A 121 3.56 -25.34 12.05
N GLY A 122 4.24 -24.45 11.34
CA GLY A 122 5.68 -24.29 11.46
C GLY A 122 6.12 -22.85 11.31
N ASN A 123 7.42 -22.64 11.46
CA ASN A 123 8.00 -21.32 11.30
C ASN A 123 7.84 -20.83 9.84
N GLY A 124 7.34 -19.62 9.67
CA GLY A 124 7.06 -19.03 8.37
C GLY A 124 5.65 -19.30 7.82
N ASP A 125 4.84 -20.09 8.49
CA ASP A 125 3.44 -20.24 8.11
C ASP A 125 2.66 -18.95 8.41
N VAL A 126 1.78 -18.55 7.49
CA VAL A 126 0.88 -17.42 7.66
C VAL A 126 -0.38 -17.92 8.35
N LEU A 127 -0.62 -17.44 9.57
CA LEU A 127 -1.77 -17.86 10.37
C LEU A 127 -3.01 -16.99 10.14
N ILE A 128 -2.82 -15.75 9.73
CA ILE A 128 -3.89 -14.79 9.45
C ILE A 128 -3.55 -14.05 8.17
N ALA A 129 -4.54 -13.96 7.29
CA ALA A 129 -4.53 -13.04 6.17
C ALA A 129 -5.82 -12.22 6.21
N ALA A 130 -5.70 -10.91 6.23
CA ALA A 130 -6.83 -10.00 6.25
C ALA A 130 -6.56 -8.78 5.36
N ILE A 131 -7.61 -8.30 4.71
CA ILE A 131 -7.62 -7.01 4.01
C ILE A 131 -8.38 -6.06 4.93
N THR A 132 -7.68 -5.09 5.49
CA THR A 132 -8.24 -4.24 6.54
C THR A 132 -8.33 -2.78 6.18
N SER A 133 -7.71 -2.29 5.16
CA SER A 133 -7.73 -0.88 4.80
C SER A 133 -8.24 -0.72 3.39
N CYS A 134 -9.35 -0.02 3.23
CA CYS A 134 -10.19 -0.15 2.06
C CYS A 134 -10.27 1.11 1.18
N THR A 135 -9.18 1.74 0.90
CA THR A 135 -9.13 2.81 -0.12
C THR A 135 -9.59 2.30 -1.49
N ASN A 136 -9.41 1.01 -1.74
CA ASN A 136 -9.79 0.38 -3.00
C ASN A 136 -11.31 0.22 -3.17
N THR A 137 -12.10 0.33 -2.11
CA THR A 137 -13.57 0.19 -2.19
C THR A 137 -14.25 1.25 -3.04
N SER A 138 -13.57 2.35 -3.33
CA SER A 138 -14.09 3.39 -4.24
C SER A 138 -13.77 3.14 -5.72
N ASN A 139 -13.04 2.09 -6.04
CA ASN A 139 -12.72 1.72 -7.41
C ASN A 139 -13.47 0.43 -7.81
N PRO A 140 -14.54 0.52 -8.63
CA PRO A 140 -15.32 -0.66 -9.03
C PRO A 140 -14.50 -1.74 -9.73
N ASN A 141 -13.49 -1.36 -10.50
CA ASN A 141 -12.63 -2.30 -11.24
C ASN A 141 -11.75 -3.16 -10.32
N VAL A 142 -11.59 -2.77 -9.06
CA VAL A 142 -10.85 -3.55 -8.07
C VAL A 142 -11.78 -4.47 -7.28
N MET A 143 -13.08 -4.12 -7.26
CA MET A 143 -14.10 -4.87 -6.50
C MET A 143 -14.74 -6.01 -7.33
N ILE A 144 -14.64 -5.97 -8.65
CA ILE A 144 -15.15 -6.97 -9.60
C ILE A 144 -14.01 -7.84 -10.10
#